data_9a364990547e590be9a96c7719edc05c
#
_entry.id   9a364990547e590be9a96c7719edc05c
#
_cell.length_a   1.000
_cell.length_b   1.000
_cell.length_c   1.000
_cell.angle_alpha   90.00
_cell.angle_beta   90.00
_cell.angle_gamma   90.00
#
_symmetry.space_group_name_H-M   'P 1'
#
loop_
_entity.id
_entity.type
_entity.pdbx_description
1 polymer ?
#
loop_
_entity_poly.entity_id
_entity_poly.type
_entity_poly.pdbx_seq_one_letter_code
_entity_poly.pdbx_strand_id
1 'polypeptide(L)'
;TNENPYGPSPKVIDALKAQADDRLRLYPDPNSSALKETIAKYHNIKAEQVFVGNGSDEVLAHAFLGLLKQNKPLLFPDISYSFYPVYCGLYEINSQTIPLSEQFEILPKDYAIENGGIIFPNPNAPTGRVLALSEIEAILKANTQSVVVVDEAYIDFGGETAIVLVDKYPNLLVTQTLSKSRSLAGLRVGFAVGHPDLI
;
A
#
# COMPACT_ATOMS: atom_id res chain seq x y z
N THR A 1 -7.14 18.63 2.58
CA THR A 1 -7.31 17.57 1.60
C THR A 1 -6.14 17.57 0.64
N ASN A 2 -5.83 16.45 0.03
CA ASN A 2 -4.63 16.21 -0.75
C ASN A 2 -4.97 15.52 -2.08
N GLU A 3 -6.08 15.92 -2.67
CA GLU A 3 -6.50 15.48 -4.00
C GLU A 3 -5.59 16.05 -5.08
N ASN A 4 -5.52 15.35 -6.20
CA ASN A 4 -4.83 15.85 -7.39
C ASN A 4 -5.57 17.09 -7.94
N PRO A 5 -4.89 18.22 -8.20
CA PRO A 5 -5.53 19.42 -8.75
C PRO A 5 -5.99 19.25 -10.20
N TYR A 6 -5.52 18.22 -10.89
CA TYR A 6 -5.90 17.90 -12.27
C TYR A 6 -7.02 16.85 -12.28
N GLY A 7 -7.93 16.97 -13.24
CA GLY A 7 -9.00 15.99 -13.46
C GLY A 7 -8.48 14.64 -13.95
N PRO A 8 -9.32 13.58 -13.84
CA PRO A 8 -8.98 12.27 -14.38
C PRO A 8 -8.94 12.27 -15.92
N SER A 9 -8.37 11.22 -16.50
CA SER A 9 -8.37 11.03 -17.96
C SER A 9 -9.80 11.10 -18.53
N PRO A 10 -10.04 11.82 -19.65
CA PRO A 10 -11.35 11.85 -20.31
C PRO A 10 -11.89 10.45 -20.63
N LYS A 11 -11.03 9.49 -20.97
CA LYS A 11 -11.42 8.09 -21.22
C LYS A 11 -12.07 7.44 -20.00
N VAL A 12 -11.64 7.79 -18.80
CA VAL A 12 -12.24 7.28 -17.55
C VAL A 12 -13.65 7.85 -17.37
N ILE A 13 -13.81 9.14 -17.63
CA ILE A 13 -15.14 9.79 -17.55
C ILE A 13 -16.11 9.17 -18.54
N ASP A 14 -15.68 8.93 -19.77
CA ASP A 14 -16.52 8.30 -20.80
C ASP A 14 -16.87 6.85 -20.42
N ALA A 15 -15.92 6.09 -19.89
CA ALA A 15 -16.16 4.74 -19.41
C ALA A 15 -17.17 4.71 -18.25
N LEU A 16 -17.09 5.64 -17.30
CA LEU A 16 -18.04 5.76 -16.19
C LEU A 16 -19.46 6.06 -16.68
N LYS A 17 -19.61 7.01 -17.63
CA LYS A 17 -20.90 7.33 -18.23
C LYS A 17 -21.50 6.12 -18.94
N ALA A 18 -20.69 5.33 -19.66
CA ALA A 18 -21.12 4.14 -20.37
C ALA A 18 -21.52 2.97 -19.43
N GLN A 19 -21.12 3.00 -18.16
CA GLN A 19 -21.48 1.98 -17.16
C GLN A 19 -22.71 2.36 -16.32
N ALA A 20 -23.21 3.60 -16.45
CA ALA A 20 -24.40 4.07 -15.73
C ALA A 20 -25.67 3.64 -16.45
N ASP A 21 -26.04 2.35 -16.34
CA ASP A 21 -27.20 1.73 -16.97
C ASP A 21 -27.93 0.76 -16.02
N ASP A 22 -28.90 -0.01 -16.55
CA ASP A 22 -29.71 -0.94 -15.78
C ASP A 22 -28.92 -2.04 -15.05
N ARG A 23 -27.65 -2.25 -15.39
CA ARG A 23 -26.77 -3.19 -14.69
C ARG A 23 -26.45 -2.75 -13.26
N LEU A 24 -26.67 -1.47 -12.92
CA LEU A 24 -26.51 -0.96 -11.54
C LEU A 24 -27.43 -1.68 -10.53
N ARG A 25 -28.49 -2.37 -10.97
CA ARG A 25 -29.34 -3.23 -10.13
C ARG A 25 -28.67 -4.53 -9.68
N LEU A 26 -27.55 -4.90 -10.30
CA LEU A 26 -26.83 -6.14 -10.01
C LEU A 26 -25.68 -5.87 -9.05
N TYR A 27 -25.39 -6.85 -8.18
CA TYR A 27 -24.16 -6.82 -7.41
C TYR A 27 -22.94 -6.91 -8.35
N PRO A 28 -21.84 -6.19 -8.05
CA PRO A 28 -20.59 -6.35 -8.77
C PRO A 28 -19.97 -7.74 -8.52
N ASP A 29 -18.98 -8.10 -9.34
CA ASP A 29 -18.14 -9.26 -9.08
C ASP A 29 -17.46 -9.13 -7.71
N PRO A 30 -17.73 -10.03 -6.73
CA PRO A 30 -17.19 -9.94 -5.37
C PRO A 30 -15.67 -10.05 -5.32
N ASN A 31 -15.05 -10.66 -6.33
CA ASN A 31 -13.62 -10.85 -6.43
C ASN A 31 -12.91 -9.72 -7.21
N SER A 32 -13.64 -8.79 -7.82
CA SER A 32 -13.08 -7.76 -8.70
C SER A 32 -12.14 -8.34 -9.79
N SER A 33 -12.49 -9.49 -10.36
CA SER A 33 -11.60 -10.33 -11.20
C SER A 33 -11.02 -9.54 -12.37
N ALA A 34 -11.85 -8.81 -13.12
CA ALA A 34 -11.39 -8.02 -14.27
C ALA A 34 -10.38 -6.91 -13.86
N LEU A 35 -10.57 -6.29 -12.68
CA LEU A 35 -9.64 -5.28 -12.17
C LEU A 35 -8.34 -5.92 -11.71
N LYS A 36 -8.40 -7.04 -10.99
CA LYS A 36 -7.20 -7.82 -10.59
C LYS A 36 -6.37 -8.25 -11.80
N GLU A 37 -7.00 -8.78 -12.84
CA GLU A 37 -6.32 -9.15 -14.08
C GLU A 37 -5.67 -7.93 -14.78
N THR A 38 -6.34 -6.78 -14.75
CA THR A 38 -5.80 -5.55 -15.34
C THR A 38 -4.59 -5.04 -14.57
N ILE A 39 -4.65 -5.02 -13.23
CA ILE A 39 -3.53 -4.65 -12.35
C ILE A 39 -2.37 -5.63 -12.54
N ALA A 40 -2.67 -6.93 -12.56
CA ALA A 40 -1.68 -7.98 -12.75
C ALA A 40 -0.93 -7.83 -14.08
N LYS A 41 -1.67 -7.58 -15.15
CA LYS A 41 -1.08 -7.32 -16.48
C LYS A 41 -0.22 -6.05 -16.49
N TYR A 42 -0.68 -4.98 -15.84
CA TYR A 42 0.04 -3.71 -15.79
C TYR A 42 1.39 -3.85 -15.07
N HIS A 43 1.43 -4.61 -13.97
CA HIS A 43 2.63 -4.82 -13.16
C HIS A 43 3.43 -6.09 -13.55
N ASN A 44 2.98 -6.86 -14.55
CA ASN A 44 3.57 -8.12 -14.97
C ASN A 44 3.68 -9.15 -13.83
N ILE A 45 2.59 -9.32 -13.08
CA ILE A 45 2.41 -10.26 -11.97
C ILE A 45 1.16 -11.13 -12.22
N LYS A 46 0.81 -11.99 -11.27
CA LYS A 46 -0.40 -12.83 -11.36
C LYS A 46 -1.58 -12.20 -10.63
N ALA A 47 -2.81 -12.46 -11.11
CA ALA A 47 -4.03 -11.93 -10.49
C ALA A 47 -4.23 -12.41 -9.04
N GLU A 48 -3.74 -13.61 -8.69
CA GLU A 48 -3.77 -14.16 -7.33
C GLU A 48 -2.89 -13.39 -6.33
N GLN A 49 -1.96 -12.55 -6.83
CA GLN A 49 -1.11 -11.68 -6.03
C GLN A 49 -1.75 -10.31 -5.75
N VAL A 50 -2.99 -10.09 -6.18
CA VAL A 50 -3.67 -8.79 -6.09
C VAL A 50 -4.88 -8.87 -5.18
N PHE A 51 -4.95 -7.99 -4.18
CA PHE A 51 -6.14 -7.70 -3.39
C PHE A 51 -6.67 -6.32 -3.79
N VAL A 52 -7.99 -6.17 -3.93
CA VAL A 52 -8.65 -4.89 -4.24
C VAL A 52 -9.58 -4.51 -3.12
N GLY A 53 -9.53 -3.24 -2.69
CA GLY A 53 -10.37 -2.69 -1.64
C GLY A 53 -10.95 -1.31 -1.97
N ASN A 54 -11.80 -0.81 -1.10
CA ASN A 54 -12.51 0.45 -1.20
C ASN A 54 -11.61 1.64 -0.80
N GLY A 55 -10.60 1.91 -1.64
CA GLY A 55 -9.48 2.80 -1.38
C GLY A 55 -8.37 2.11 -0.59
N SER A 56 -7.18 2.74 -0.56
CA SER A 56 -6.07 2.21 0.23
C SER A 56 -6.36 2.17 1.74
N ASP A 57 -7.26 3.01 2.22
CA ASP A 57 -7.65 3.01 3.64
C ASP A 57 -8.25 1.66 4.07
N GLU A 58 -9.15 1.06 3.25
CA GLU A 58 -9.69 -0.27 3.54
C GLU A 58 -8.62 -1.36 3.39
N VAL A 59 -7.79 -1.28 2.34
CA VAL A 59 -6.66 -2.21 2.14
C VAL A 59 -5.73 -2.19 3.36
N LEU A 60 -5.37 -1.00 3.83
CA LEU A 60 -4.54 -0.84 5.03
C LEU A 60 -5.26 -1.36 6.29
N ALA A 61 -6.56 -1.09 6.45
CA ALA A 61 -7.33 -1.61 7.58
C ALA A 61 -7.25 -3.15 7.66
N HIS A 62 -7.40 -3.84 6.52
CA HIS A 62 -7.24 -5.30 6.46
C HIS A 62 -5.81 -5.74 6.75
N ALA A 63 -4.79 -5.05 6.19
CA ALA A 63 -3.40 -5.36 6.46
C ALA A 63 -3.04 -5.19 7.95
N PHE A 64 -3.50 -4.11 8.59
CA PHE A 64 -3.29 -3.89 10.03
C PHE A 64 -3.92 -5.00 10.88
N LEU A 65 -5.17 -5.37 10.58
CA LEU A 65 -5.89 -6.38 11.35
C LEU A 65 -5.37 -7.80 11.08
N GLY A 66 -5.16 -8.16 9.82
CA GLY A 66 -4.85 -9.53 9.39
C GLY A 66 -3.37 -9.89 9.46
N LEU A 67 -2.49 -8.92 9.19
CA LEU A 67 -1.05 -9.18 9.03
C LEU A 67 -0.20 -8.52 10.11
N LEU A 68 -0.53 -7.29 10.52
CA LEU A 68 0.31 -6.48 11.41
C LEU A 68 -0.11 -6.53 12.89
N LYS A 69 -1.28 -7.10 13.21
CA LYS A 69 -1.71 -7.35 14.60
C LYS A 69 -1.02 -8.61 15.12
N GLN A 70 0.16 -8.42 15.74
CA GLN A 70 0.99 -9.49 16.27
C GLN A 70 1.31 -9.25 17.76
N ASN A 71 1.94 -10.23 18.41
CA ASN A 71 2.35 -10.12 19.83
C ASN A 71 3.55 -9.18 20.05
N LYS A 72 4.28 -8.86 19.00
CA LYS A 72 5.41 -7.94 19.00
C LYS A 72 5.00 -6.60 18.40
N PRO A 73 5.74 -5.50 18.71
CA PRO A 73 5.36 -4.17 18.23
C PRO A 73 5.44 -4.05 16.70
N LEU A 74 4.48 -3.35 16.12
CA LEU A 74 4.53 -2.85 14.76
C LEU A 74 5.47 -1.65 14.69
N LEU A 75 6.40 -1.65 13.71
CA LEU A 75 7.34 -0.54 13.50
C LEU A 75 6.88 0.35 12.34
N PHE A 76 6.95 1.66 12.53
CA PHE A 76 6.77 2.64 11.46
C PHE A 76 7.51 3.95 11.78
N PRO A 77 7.81 4.82 10.77
CA PRO A 77 8.53 6.07 11.01
C PRO A 77 7.74 7.02 11.91
N ASP A 78 8.45 7.78 12.75
CA ASP A 78 7.85 8.76 13.67
C ASP A 78 7.18 9.93 12.94
N ILE A 79 7.72 10.33 11.78
CA ILE A 79 7.11 11.32 10.87
C ILE A 79 6.65 10.60 9.61
N SER A 80 5.36 10.25 9.56
CA SER A 80 4.79 9.39 8.53
C SER A 80 3.30 9.68 8.34
N TYR A 81 2.59 8.81 7.62
CA TYR A 81 1.15 8.92 7.44
C TYR A 81 0.42 8.85 8.78
N SER A 82 -0.26 9.93 9.13
CA SER A 82 -0.86 10.17 10.45
C SER A 82 -1.97 9.18 10.83
N PHE A 83 -2.42 8.36 9.89
CA PHE A 83 -3.50 7.38 10.15
C PHE A 83 -2.98 6.04 10.69
N TYR A 84 -1.68 5.73 10.60
CA TYR A 84 -1.13 4.50 11.17
C TYR A 84 -1.38 4.37 12.68
N PRO A 85 -1.14 5.40 13.51
CA PRO A 85 -1.52 5.37 14.93
C PRO A 85 -3.02 5.16 15.16
N VAL A 86 -3.88 5.66 14.25
CA VAL A 86 -5.33 5.47 14.35
C VAL A 86 -5.69 3.98 14.17
N TYR A 87 -5.12 3.29 13.18
CA TYR A 87 -5.30 1.84 13.04
C TYR A 87 -4.75 1.08 14.24
N CYS A 88 -3.58 1.47 14.77
CA CYS A 88 -3.03 0.86 15.97
C CYS A 88 -4.00 0.98 17.16
N GLY A 89 -4.57 2.16 17.38
CA GLY A 89 -5.55 2.36 18.43
C GLY A 89 -6.85 1.58 18.22
N LEU A 90 -7.36 1.55 16.97
CA LEU A 90 -8.60 0.84 16.63
C LEU A 90 -8.48 -0.67 16.84
N TYR A 91 -7.34 -1.26 16.49
CA TYR A 91 -7.13 -2.70 16.54
C TYR A 91 -6.33 -3.16 17.75
N GLU A 92 -5.99 -2.25 18.68
CA GLU A 92 -5.19 -2.56 19.89
C GLU A 92 -3.83 -3.17 19.51
N ILE A 93 -3.15 -2.60 18.51
CA ILE A 93 -1.83 -3.03 18.07
C ILE A 93 -0.77 -2.27 18.87
N ASN A 94 0.10 -3.01 19.55
CA ASN A 94 1.29 -2.40 20.15
C ASN A 94 2.21 -1.92 19.03
N SER A 95 2.68 -0.67 19.11
CA SER A 95 3.51 -0.07 18.08
C SER A 95 4.69 0.69 18.66
N GLN A 96 5.76 0.78 17.87
CA GLN A 96 6.95 1.55 18.18
C GLN A 96 7.32 2.41 16.97
N THR A 97 7.45 3.71 17.18
CA THR A 97 7.93 4.61 16.14
C THR A 97 9.44 4.57 16.04
N ILE A 98 9.96 4.62 14.82
CA ILE A 98 11.40 4.68 14.51
C ILE A 98 11.72 6.09 14.01
N PRO A 99 12.62 6.83 14.68
CA PRO A 99 12.98 8.17 14.26
C PRO A 99 13.58 8.19 12.85
N LEU A 100 13.15 9.18 12.06
CA LEU A 100 13.83 9.48 10.80
C LEU A 100 15.22 10.11 11.09
N SER A 101 16.10 10.08 10.09
CA SER A 101 17.37 10.81 10.15
C SER A 101 17.15 12.33 10.21
N GLU A 102 18.20 13.12 10.48
CA GLU A 102 18.14 14.58 10.39
C GLU A 102 17.76 15.09 8.99
N GLN A 103 17.94 14.28 7.95
CA GLN A 103 17.56 14.54 6.58
C GLN A 103 16.16 14.01 6.23
N PHE A 104 15.39 13.56 7.23
CA PHE A 104 14.06 12.94 7.10
C PHE A 104 14.05 11.64 6.28
N GLU A 105 15.09 10.84 6.37
CA GLU A 105 15.23 9.58 5.67
C GLU A 105 14.96 8.39 6.58
N ILE A 106 14.36 7.34 6.04
CA ILE A 106 14.27 6.03 6.68
C ILE A 106 15.64 5.35 6.59
N LEU A 107 16.17 4.91 7.73
CA LEU A 107 17.44 4.20 7.78
C LEU A 107 17.18 2.69 7.97
N PRO A 108 17.45 1.83 6.98
CA PRO A 108 17.15 0.39 7.03
C PRO A 108 17.67 -0.33 8.26
N LYS A 109 18.86 0.07 8.76
CA LYS A 109 19.50 -0.52 9.95
C LYS A 109 18.66 -0.39 11.22
N ASP A 110 17.84 0.67 11.32
CA ASP A 110 17.05 0.96 12.52
C ASP A 110 15.78 0.08 12.60
N TYR A 111 15.44 -0.61 11.50
CA TYR A 111 14.37 -1.59 11.42
C TYR A 111 14.83 -3.03 11.63
N ALA A 112 16.13 -3.28 11.83
CA ALA A 112 16.70 -4.60 12.10
C ALA A 112 16.60 -4.97 13.60
N ILE A 113 15.43 -4.76 14.18
CA ILE A 113 15.09 -5.07 15.58
C ILE A 113 13.89 -5.99 15.63
N GLU A 114 13.69 -6.64 16.78
CA GLU A 114 12.53 -7.53 16.97
C GLU A 114 11.21 -6.79 16.79
N ASN A 115 10.32 -7.31 15.91
CA ASN A 115 9.06 -6.66 15.58
C ASN A 115 7.99 -7.67 15.16
N GLY A 116 6.72 -7.23 15.17
CA GLY A 116 5.56 -7.98 14.68
C GLY A 116 5.17 -7.63 13.24
N GLY A 117 5.82 -6.62 12.66
CA GLY A 117 5.59 -6.12 11.30
C GLY A 117 6.20 -4.75 11.13
N ILE A 118 6.34 -4.33 9.90
CA ILE A 118 6.88 -3.01 9.54
C ILE A 118 5.94 -2.39 8.52
N ILE A 119 5.65 -1.09 8.65
CA ILE A 119 4.95 -0.33 7.61
C ILE A 119 5.60 1.04 7.43
N PHE A 120 5.79 1.45 6.19
CA PHE A 120 6.23 2.80 5.85
C PHE A 120 5.73 3.22 4.48
N PRO A 121 5.45 4.53 4.27
CA PRO A 121 5.14 5.04 2.94
C PRO A 121 6.41 5.17 2.09
N ASN A 122 6.30 4.91 0.80
CA ASN A 122 7.37 5.18 -0.15
C ASN A 122 6.83 5.71 -1.49
N PRO A 123 7.00 6.98 -1.82
CA PRO A 123 7.66 8.07 -1.04
C PRO A 123 7.01 8.31 0.33
N ASN A 124 7.82 8.63 1.35
CA ASN A 124 7.29 8.91 2.68
C ASN A 124 6.45 10.20 2.67
N ALA A 125 5.27 10.13 3.23
CA ALA A 125 4.41 11.27 3.45
C ALA A 125 4.44 11.67 4.93
N PRO A 126 4.76 12.93 5.32
CA PRO A 126 4.74 14.12 4.45
C PRO A 126 6.12 14.56 3.90
N THR A 127 7.21 13.83 4.16
CA THR A 127 8.57 14.30 3.88
C THR A 127 8.93 14.30 2.38
N GLY A 128 8.25 13.46 1.59
CA GLY A 128 8.54 13.27 0.16
C GLY A 128 9.82 12.48 -0.13
N ARG A 129 10.50 11.96 0.91
CA ARG A 129 11.72 11.16 0.74
C ARG A 129 11.40 9.79 0.17
N VAL A 130 12.25 9.36 -0.74
CA VAL A 130 12.17 8.06 -1.43
C VAL A 130 13.24 7.13 -0.87
N LEU A 131 12.84 5.92 -0.51
CA LEU A 131 13.74 4.82 -0.17
C LEU A 131 14.00 4.01 -1.45
N ALA A 132 15.26 3.76 -1.78
CA ALA A 132 15.63 2.98 -2.95
C ALA A 132 15.26 1.50 -2.79
N LEU A 133 15.04 0.77 -3.91
CA LEU A 133 14.71 -0.66 -3.87
C LEU A 133 15.74 -1.49 -3.10
N SER A 134 17.03 -1.17 -3.22
CA SER A 134 18.12 -1.85 -2.48
C SER A 134 18.00 -1.68 -0.97
N GLU A 135 17.48 -0.55 -0.51
CA GLU A 135 17.27 -0.25 0.91
C GLU A 135 16.00 -0.96 1.43
N ILE A 136 14.94 -1.01 0.60
CA ILE A 136 13.76 -1.85 0.88
C ILE A 136 14.16 -3.32 1.01
N GLU A 137 14.99 -3.81 0.08
CA GLU A 137 15.54 -5.17 0.17
C GLU A 137 16.34 -5.42 1.45
N ALA A 138 17.08 -4.43 1.93
CA ALA A 138 17.81 -4.55 3.18
C ALA A 138 16.88 -4.74 4.39
N ILE A 139 15.75 -4.00 4.43
CA ILE A 139 14.72 -4.17 5.45
C ILE A 139 14.09 -5.57 5.35
N LEU A 140 13.70 -6.00 4.14
CA LEU A 140 13.08 -7.30 3.91
C LEU A 140 13.98 -8.48 4.34
N LYS A 141 15.27 -8.41 4.00
CA LYS A 141 16.26 -9.43 4.37
C LYS A 141 16.51 -9.51 5.88
N ALA A 142 16.48 -8.37 6.57
CA ALA A 142 16.66 -8.31 8.02
C ALA A 142 15.43 -8.81 8.80
N ASN A 143 14.24 -8.88 8.14
CA ASN A 143 12.96 -9.12 8.79
C ASN A 143 12.16 -10.27 8.16
N THR A 144 12.80 -11.40 7.85
CA THR A 144 12.19 -12.53 7.13
C THR A 144 11.01 -13.20 7.84
N GLN A 145 10.81 -12.93 9.14
CA GLN A 145 9.72 -13.49 9.94
C GLN A 145 8.59 -12.48 10.19
N SER A 146 8.69 -11.28 9.63
CA SER A 146 7.71 -10.20 9.79
C SER A 146 7.26 -9.70 8.43
N VAL A 147 5.98 -9.36 8.31
CA VAL A 147 5.46 -8.72 7.10
C VAL A 147 5.96 -7.28 7.05
N VAL A 148 6.45 -6.87 5.89
CA VAL A 148 6.83 -5.50 5.57
C VAL A 148 5.83 -4.94 4.56
N VAL A 149 5.10 -3.91 4.97
CA VAL A 149 4.14 -3.20 4.12
C VAL A 149 4.79 -1.92 3.60
N VAL A 150 4.88 -1.79 2.28
CA VAL A 150 5.32 -0.56 1.60
C VAL A 150 4.09 0.15 1.05
N ASP A 151 3.75 1.30 1.64
CA ASP A 151 2.59 2.10 1.22
C ASP A 151 3.00 3.06 0.11
N GLU A 152 2.65 2.71 -1.10
CA GLU A 152 3.01 3.42 -2.33
C GLU A 152 1.91 4.37 -2.83
N ALA A 153 1.19 5.04 -1.93
CA ALA A 153 0.15 5.99 -2.33
C ALA A 153 0.66 7.09 -3.27
N TYR A 154 1.94 7.43 -3.23
CA TYR A 154 2.56 8.50 -4.02
C TYR A 154 3.64 8.03 -5.00
N ILE A 155 3.78 6.73 -5.25
CA ILE A 155 4.89 6.17 -6.06
C ILE A 155 4.97 6.74 -7.47
N ASP A 156 3.85 7.04 -8.09
CA ASP A 156 3.80 7.59 -9.46
C ASP A 156 4.38 9.01 -9.58
N PHE A 157 4.64 9.70 -8.47
CA PHE A 157 5.25 11.04 -8.45
C PHE A 157 6.78 11.01 -8.36
N GLY A 158 7.38 9.83 -8.17
CA GLY A 158 8.83 9.62 -8.15
C GLY A 158 9.20 8.41 -7.30
N GLY A 159 10.16 7.64 -7.76
CA GLY A 159 10.61 6.40 -7.15
C GLY A 159 10.36 5.18 -8.05
N GLU A 160 10.83 4.04 -7.59
CA GLU A 160 10.61 2.74 -8.22
C GLU A 160 9.71 1.89 -7.34
N THR A 161 8.69 1.28 -7.93
CA THR A 161 7.74 0.45 -7.17
C THR A 161 8.40 -0.83 -6.64
N ALA A 162 8.17 -1.12 -5.37
CA ALA A 162 8.61 -2.36 -4.73
C ALA A 162 7.83 -3.61 -5.22
N ILE A 163 6.79 -3.44 -6.05
CA ILE A 163 6.06 -4.58 -6.67
C ILE A 163 7.01 -5.50 -7.42
N VAL A 164 8.08 -4.99 -8.01
CA VAL A 164 9.09 -5.81 -8.71
C VAL A 164 9.81 -6.82 -7.78
N LEU A 165 9.67 -6.67 -6.48
CA LEU A 165 10.31 -7.52 -5.46
C LEU A 165 9.37 -8.60 -4.89
N VAL A 166 8.06 -8.58 -5.18
CA VAL A 166 7.08 -9.45 -4.51
C VAL A 166 7.30 -10.94 -4.78
N ASP A 167 7.80 -11.31 -5.94
CA ASP A 167 8.13 -12.71 -6.27
C ASP A 167 9.39 -13.21 -5.54
N LYS A 168 10.23 -12.28 -5.10
CA LYS A 168 11.49 -12.58 -4.41
C LYS A 168 11.35 -12.61 -2.88
N TYR A 169 10.43 -11.81 -2.35
CA TYR A 169 10.25 -11.61 -0.90
C TYR A 169 8.81 -11.92 -0.49
N PRO A 170 8.53 -13.15 0.02
CA PRO A 170 7.16 -13.54 0.41
C PRO A 170 6.61 -12.76 1.61
N ASN A 171 7.45 -12.03 2.33
CA ASN A 171 7.07 -11.14 3.43
C ASN A 171 6.78 -9.69 2.99
N LEU A 172 6.80 -9.38 1.69
CA LEU A 172 6.50 -8.04 1.17
C LEU A 172 5.04 -7.92 0.75
N LEU A 173 4.37 -6.88 1.26
CA LEU A 173 3.09 -6.39 0.75
C LEU A 173 3.26 -4.94 0.29
N VAL A 174 2.83 -4.64 -0.92
CA VAL A 174 2.84 -3.27 -1.48
C VAL A 174 1.42 -2.78 -1.63
N THR A 175 1.08 -1.61 -1.10
CA THR A 175 -0.25 -1.00 -1.27
C THR A 175 -0.20 0.19 -2.22
N GLN A 176 -1.18 0.31 -3.10
CA GLN A 176 -1.31 1.45 -4.02
C GLN A 176 -2.77 1.94 -4.07
N THR A 177 -2.96 3.14 -4.61
CA THR A 177 -4.29 3.77 -4.74
C THR A 177 -4.42 4.50 -6.08
N LEU A 178 -5.66 4.54 -6.59
CA LEU A 178 -5.98 5.39 -7.74
C LEU A 178 -6.35 6.83 -7.34
N SER A 179 -6.34 7.15 -6.04
CA SER A 179 -6.81 8.43 -5.49
C SER A 179 -5.90 9.61 -5.78
N LYS A 180 -4.59 9.38 -6.00
CA LYS A 180 -3.57 10.44 -6.08
C LYS A 180 -3.21 10.74 -7.54
N SER A 181 -2.23 10.07 -8.10
CA SER A 181 -1.74 10.31 -9.46
C SER A 181 -2.80 10.10 -10.54
N ARG A 182 -3.71 9.15 -10.32
CA ARG A 182 -4.79 8.81 -11.26
C ARG A 182 -6.01 9.71 -11.15
N SER A 183 -6.05 10.64 -10.18
CA SER A 183 -7.14 11.61 -9.95
C SER A 183 -8.53 10.96 -9.73
N LEU A 184 -8.57 9.77 -9.12
CA LEU A 184 -9.78 8.96 -8.95
C LEU A 184 -10.17 8.77 -7.48
N ALA A 185 -9.87 9.75 -6.62
CA ALA A 185 -10.18 9.69 -5.18
C ALA A 185 -11.67 9.36 -4.91
N GLY A 186 -12.57 9.90 -5.72
CA GLY A 186 -14.02 9.65 -5.60
C GLY A 186 -14.46 8.23 -5.97
N LEU A 187 -13.68 7.47 -6.73
CA LEU A 187 -13.99 6.08 -7.07
C LEU A 187 -13.66 5.08 -5.96
N ARG A 188 -12.91 5.48 -4.96
CA ARG A 188 -12.55 4.62 -3.82
C ARG A 188 -11.92 3.30 -4.25
N VAL A 189 -10.86 3.33 -5.06
CA VAL A 189 -10.13 2.14 -5.48
C VAL A 189 -8.70 2.18 -4.95
N GLY A 190 -8.36 1.18 -4.16
CA GLY A 190 -7.02 0.85 -3.71
C GLY A 190 -6.75 -0.64 -3.89
N PHE A 191 -5.50 -1.03 -3.89
CA PHE A 191 -5.14 -2.43 -4.00
C PHE A 191 -3.83 -2.72 -3.27
N ALA A 192 -3.64 -4.00 -2.93
CA ALA A 192 -2.36 -4.52 -2.45
C ALA A 192 -1.82 -5.57 -3.43
N VAL A 193 -0.51 -5.69 -3.47
CA VAL A 193 0.23 -6.70 -4.22
C VAL A 193 1.21 -7.39 -3.29
N GLY A 194 1.22 -8.73 -3.30
CA GLY A 194 2.10 -9.52 -2.44
C GLY A 194 2.15 -10.97 -2.84
N HIS A 195 2.83 -11.79 -2.04
CA HIS A 195 2.75 -13.23 -2.17
C HIS A 195 1.30 -13.70 -1.93
N PRO A 196 0.78 -14.72 -2.65
CA PRO A 196 -0.59 -15.19 -2.46
C PRO A 196 -0.97 -15.53 -1.01
N ASP A 197 -0.01 -15.95 -0.18
CA ASP A 197 -0.25 -16.21 1.25
C ASP A 197 -0.53 -14.94 2.08
N LEU A 198 -0.27 -13.75 1.53
CA LEU A 198 -0.58 -12.46 2.16
C LEU A 198 -1.87 -11.82 1.61
N ILE A 199 -2.45 -12.41 0.55
CA ILE A 199 -3.63 -11.90 -0.16
C ILE A 199 -4.87 -12.70 0.26
#